data_a07512932cf128c60b54d6750a498e59
#
_entry.id   a07512932cf128c60b54d6750a498e59
#
_cell.length_a   1.000
_cell.length_b   1.000
_cell.length_c   1.000
_cell.angle_alpha   90.00
_cell.angle_beta   90.00
_cell.angle_gamma   90.00
#
_symmetry.space_group_name_H-M   'P 1'
#
loop_
_entity.id
_entity.type
_entity.pdbx_description
1 polymer ?
#
loop_
_entity_poly.entity_id
_entity_poly.type
_entity_poly.pdbx_seq_one_letter_code
_entity_poly.pdbx_strand_id
1 'polypeptide(L)'
;PHDTRHEILEVMASDMEPFRNNFSWYGKVWNQSTLEERRVLLSMALKKRETTRMFLTSLKTGVFEKTQQTFDDTSMTQQMELSLKRLPDPELHSLAIEAIEHRRTRLGLSRTKTESISKRFGNLSRLTRDASRGRQLFEQNCQLCHRFKAVGADVGPDLDSLNDRSGLALLTAILNPNEAIEQTYIAHDLELNDGVEWT
;
A
#
# COMPACT_ATOMS: atom_id res chain seq x y z
N PRO A 1 -14.75 -17.29 -14.38
CA PRO A 1 -13.41 -17.09 -14.95
C PRO A 1 -12.40 -16.48 -13.97
N HIS A 2 -12.85 -15.60 -13.04
CA HIS A 2 -11.96 -15.00 -12.04
C HIS A 2 -11.50 -15.98 -10.98
N ASP A 3 -12.41 -16.83 -10.46
CA ASP A 3 -12.10 -17.86 -9.46
C ASP A 3 -11.01 -18.82 -9.96
N THR A 4 -11.14 -19.32 -11.18
CA THR A 4 -10.17 -20.29 -11.75
C THR A 4 -8.77 -19.70 -11.89
N ARG A 5 -8.65 -18.41 -12.19
CA ARG A 5 -7.35 -17.73 -12.33
C ARG A 5 -6.69 -17.50 -10.97
N HIS A 6 -7.48 -17.16 -9.96
CA HIS A 6 -7.01 -17.00 -8.58
C HIS A 6 -6.51 -18.34 -8.02
N GLU A 7 -7.30 -19.43 -8.17
CA GLU A 7 -6.91 -20.78 -7.81
C GLU A 7 -5.63 -21.26 -8.52
N ILE A 8 -5.46 -20.93 -9.81
CA ILE A 8 -4.22 -21.25 -10.53
C ILE A 8 -3.03 -20.51 -9.93
N LEU A 9 -3.19 -19.24 -9.57
CA LEU A 9 -2.12 -18.47 -8.93
C LEU A 9 -1.77 -19.02 -7.55
N GLU A 10 -2.75 -19.46 -6.77
CA GLU A 10 -2.52 -20.09 -5.46
C GLU A 10 -1.80 -21.44 -5.60
N VAL A 11 -2.23 -22.28 -6.55
CA VAL A 11 -1.53 -23.54 -6.84
C VAL A 11 -0.11 -23.30 -7.31
N MET A 12 0.12 -22.28 -8.15
CA MET A 12 1.46 -21.89 -8.56
C MET A 12 2.27 -21.28 -7.41
N ALA A 13 1.61 -20.69 -6.40
CA ALA A 13 2.26 -20.19 -5.20
C ALA A 13 2.83 -21.33 -4.33
N SER A 14 2.28 -22.53 -4.40
CA SER A 14 2.77 -23.70 -3.67
C SER A 14 4.01 -24.32 -4.33
N ASP A 15 4.17 -24.21 -5.65
CA ASP A 15 5.31 -24.75 -6.40
C ASP A 15 6.13 -23.61 -7.08
N MET A 16 7.26 -23.29 -6.48
CA MET A 16 8.10 -22.13 -6.87
C MET A 16 9.12 -22.41 -7.99
N GLU A 17 9.22 -23.64 -8.50
CA GLU A 17 10.19 -23.99 -9.56
C GLU A 17 9.98 -23.21 -10.88
N PRO A 18 8.73 -22.99 -11.36
CA PRO A 18 8.50 -22.17 -12.55
C PRO A 18 8.95 -20.71 -12.41
N PHE A 19 8.99 -20.21 -11.19
CA PHE A 19 9.31 -18.82 -10.87
C PHE A 19 10.80 -18.50 -11.08
N ARG A 20 11.68 -19.45 -10.71
CA ARG A 20 13.13 -19.26 -10.77
C ARG A 20 13.65 -19.15 -12.20
N ASN A 21 12.97 -19.81 -13.12
CA ASN A 21 13.40 -19.91 -14.52
C ASN A 21 12.72 -18.89 -15.45
N ASN A 22 11.64 -18.20 -15.02
CA ASN A 22 10.88 -17.34 -15.90
C ASN A 22 10.31 -16.08 -15.23
N PHE A 23 11.19 -15.29 -14.61
CA PHE A 23 10.81 -14.02 -13.98
C PHE A 23 10.21 -12.99 -14.96
N SER A 24 10.51 -13.14 -16.26
CA SER A 24 9.91 -12.35 -17.32
C SER A 24 8.39 -12.57 -17.45
N TRP A 25 7.95 -13.82 -17.23
CA TRP A 25 6.54 -14.16 -17.17
C TRP A 25 5.82 -13.44 -16.01
N TYR A 26 6.47 -13.35 -14.86
CA TYR A 26 5.93 -12.67 -13.68
C TYR A 26 5.55 -11.22 -13.98
N GLY A 27 6.39 -10.46 -14.68
CA GLY A 27 6.08 -9.08 -15.07
C GLY A 27 4.86 -8.96 -15.96
N LYS A 28 4.70 -9.87 -16.90
CA LYS A 28 3.50 -9.89 -17.76
C LYS A 28 2.24 -10.17 -16.95
N VAL A 29 2.31 -11.17 -16.07
CA VAL A 29 1.18 -11.55 -15.21
C VAL A 29 0.86 -10.41 -14.25
N TRP A 30 1.86 -9.81 -13.60
CA TRP A 30 1.66 -8.66 -12.72
C TRP A 30 0.91 -7.52 -13.41
N ASN A 31 1.34 -7.14 -14.60
CA ASN A 31 0.74 -6.01 -15.32
C ASN A 31 -0.71 -6.28 -15.78
N GLN A 32 -1.08 -7.54 -15.93
CA GLN A 32 -2.43 -7.97 -16.32
C GLN A 32 -3.31 -8.38 -15.13
N SER A 33 -2.76 -8.38 -13.93
CA SER A 33 -3.43 -8.87 -12.73
C SER A 33 -4.27 -7.81 -12.05
N THR A 34 -5.36 -8.25 -11.44
CA THR A 34 -6.15 -7.46 -10.50
C THR A 34 -5.34 -7.16 -9.23
N LEU A 35 -5.85 -6.29 -8.38
CA LEU A 35 -5.20 -5.97 -7.12
C LEU A 35 -5.05 -7.18 -6.20
N GLU A 36 -6.07 -8.04 -6.13
CA GLU A 36 -6.05 -9.26 -5.32
C GLU A 36 -5.03 -10.26 -5.85
N GLU A 37 -5.04 -10.52 -7.15
CA GLU A 37 -4.02 -11.36 -7.79
C GLU A 37 -2.59 -10.83 -7.56
N ARG A 38 -2.39 -9.52 -7.54
CA ARG A 38 -1.08 -8.91 -7.23
C ARG A 38 -0.66 -9.13 -5.78
N ARG A 39 -1.60 -9.19 -4.82
CA ARG A 39 -1.28 -9.59 -3.44
C ARG A 39 -0.73 -11.01 -3.38
N VAL A 40 -1.38 -11.96 -4.08
CA VAL A 40 -0.90 -13.34 -4.19
C VAL A 40 0.48 -13.37 -4.85
N LEU A 41 0.66 -12.69 -5.97
CA LEU A 41 1.96 -12.61 -6.65
C LEU A 41 3.05 -12.04 -5.73
N LEU A 42 2.75 -11.00 -4.96
CA LEU A 42 3.69 -10.46 -3.99
C LEU A 42 4.04 -11.49 -2.92
N SER A 43 3.05 -12.16 -2.33
CA SER A 43 3.31 -13.21 -1.34
C SER A 43 4.21 -14.31 -1.89
N MET A 44 4.00 -14.70 -3.16
CA MET A 44 4.86 -15.65 -3.86
C MET A 44 6.30 -15.14 -3.99
N ALA A 45 6.47 -13.89 -4.43
CA ALA A 45 7.80 -13.30 -4.57
C ALA A 45 8.56 -13.24 -3.22
N LEU A 46 7.84 -13.09 -2.12
CA LEU A 46 8.42 -12.97 -0.77
C LEU A 46 8.76 -14.31 -0.10
N LYS A 47 8.35 -15.46 -0.67
CA LYS A 47 8.62 -16.79 -0.09
C LYS A 47 10.10 -17.20 -0.08
N LYS A 48 10.89 -16.76 -1.06
CA LYS A 48 12.32 -17.12 -1.16
C LYS A 48 13.15 -15.85 -1.27
N ARG A 49 14.32 -15.84 -0.62
CA ARG A 49 15.25 -14.72 -0.60
C ARG A 49 15.64 -14.23 -2.00
N GLU A 50 15.88 -15.18 -2.92
CA GLU A 50 16.27 -14.88 -4.30
C GLU A 50 15.13 -14.17 -5.09
N THR A 51 13.90 -14.72 -5.03
CA THR A 51 12.74 -14.12 -5.70
C THR A 51 12.37 -12.78 -5.10
N THR A 52 12.49 -12.62 -3.78
CA THR A 52 12.31 -11.33 -3.10
C THR A 52 13.30 -10.30 -3.63
N ARG A 53 14.58 -10.66 -3.72
CA ARG A 53 15.62 -9.76 -4.26
C ARG A 53 15.32 -9.35 -5.71
N MET A 54 14.94 -10.30 -6.56
CA MET A 54 14.59 -10.03 -7.95
C MET A 54 13.39 -9.09 -8.05
N PHE A 55 12.35 -9.32 -7.25
CA PHE A 55 11.18 -8.46 -7.20
C PHE A 55 11.53 -7.03 -6.76
N LEU A 56 12.30 -6.90 -5.67
CA LEU A 56 12.72 -5.59 -5.16
C LEU A 56 13.61 -4.84 -6.15
N THR A 57 14.50 -5.54 -6.86
CA THR A 57 15.32 -4.96 -7.91
C THR A 57 14.46 -4.44 -9.06
N SER A 58 13.47 -5.22 -9.49
CA SER A 58 12.53 -4.80 -10.53
C SER A 58 11.67 -3.61 -10.09
N LEU A 59 11.23 -3.62 -8.85
CA LEU A 59 10.50 -2.50 -8.25
C LEU A 59 11.37 -1.22 -8.20
N LYS A 60 12.65 -1.36 -7.82
CA LYS A 60 13.61 -0.25 -7.78
C LYS A 60 13.86 0.34 -9.16
N THR A 61 14.11 -0.48 -10.15
CA THR A 61 14.45 -0.04 -11.51
C THR A 61 13.22 0.30 -12.37
N GLY A 62 12.06 -0.27 -12.05
CA GLY A 62 10.86 -0.22 -12.88
C GLY A 62 10.93 -1.11 -14.12
N VAL A 63 11.91 -2.01 -14.19
CA VAL A 63 12.15 -2.87 -15.35
C VAL A 63 12.44 -4.29 -14.90
N PHE A 64 11.89 -5.28 -15.60
CA PHE A 64 12.31 -6.68 -15.46
C PHE A 64 13.55 -6.92 -16.29
N GLU A 65 14.67 -7.29 -15.65
CA GLU A 65 16.04 -7.28 -16.18
C GLU A 65 16.22 -7.96 -17.56
N LYS A 66 15.51 -9.05 -17.82
CA LYS A 66 15.72 -9.84 -19.06
C LYS A 66 14.84 -9.46 -20.23
N THR A 67 13.82 -8.64 -20.04
CA THR A 67 12.80 -8.37 -21.05
C THR A 67 12.62 -6.92 -21.40
N GLN A 68 13.31 -6.01 -20.71
CA GLN A 68 13.09 -4.56 -20.77
C GLN A 68 11.60 -4.18 -20.61
N GLN A 69 10.81 -5.08 -20.03
CA GLN A 69 9.41 -4.83 -19.74
C GLN A 69 9.29 -3.92 -18.54
N THR A 70 8.55 -2.82 -18.68
CA THR A 70 8.28 -1.92 -17.57
C THR A 70 7.41 -2.61 -16.53
N PHE A 71 7.79 -2.47 -15.27
CA PHE A 71 6.99 -2.92 -14.14
C PHE A 71 5.86 -1.91 -13.89
N ASP A 72 4.61 -2.36 -14.03
CA ASP A 72 3.46 -1.55 -13.63
C ASP A 72 3.30 -1.58 -12.11
N ASP A 73 3.89 -0.60 -11.48
CA ASP A 73 3.86 -0.42 -10.03
C ASP A 73 2.82 0.63 -9.57
N THR A 74 2.04 1.17 -10.51
CA THR A 74 1.05 2.22 -10.22
C THR A 74 -0.06 1.74 -9.29
N SER A 75 -0.40 0.45 -9.37
CA SER A 75 -1.42 -0.19 -8.55
C SER A 75 -0.86 -0.92 -7.32
N MET A 76 0.42 -0.77 -7.00
CA MET A 76 0.96 -1.24 -5.74
C MET A 76 0.34 -0.44 -4.59
N THR A 77 -0.38 -1.17 -3.72
CA THR A 77 -1.03 -0.55 -2.57
C THR A 77 -0.03 -0.26 -1.46
N GLN A 78 -0.46 0.56 -0.57
CA GLN A 78 0.24 0.85 0.67
C GLN A 78 0.42 -0.39 1.55
N GLN A 79 -0.57 -1.29 1.62
CA GLN A 79 -0.45 -2.56 2.34
C GLN A 79 0.70 -3.41 1.78
N MET A 80 0.85 -3.46 0.45
CA MET A 80 2.00 -4.12 -0.18
C MET A 80 3.34 -3.45 0.21
N GLU A 81 3.41 -2.12 0.22
CA GLU A 81 4.61 -1.40 0.70
C GLU A 81 4.93 -1.72 2.16
N LEU A 82 3.92 -1.81 3.03
CA LEU A 82 4.10 -2.18 4.44
C LEU A 82 4.64 -3.59 4.60
N SER A 83 4.14 -4.56 3.80
CA SER A 83 4.68 -5.92 3.79
C SER A 83 6.17 -5.94 3.42
N LEU A 84 6.56 -5.16 2.42
CA LEU A 84 7.97 -5.03 2.02
C LEU A 84 8.84 -4.40 3.13
N LYS A 85 8.31 -3.43 3.87
CA LYS A 85 9.01 -2.78 5.00
C LYS A 85 9.14 -3.67 6.23
N ARG A 86 8.45 -4.80 6.29
CA ARG A 86 8.49 -5.76 7.41
C ARG A 86 9.38 -6.97 7.13
N LEU A 87 10.11 -6.99 6.02
CA LEU A 87 11.00 -8.10 5.70
C LEU A 87 12.03 -8.32 6.81
N PRO A 88 12.15 -9.56 7.34
CA PRO A 88 13.02 -9.86 8.48
C PRO A 88 14.51 -9.90 8.10
N ASP A 89 14.84 -10.15 6.84
CA ASP A 89 16.23 -10.16 6.34
C ASP A 89 16.72 -8.70 6.23
N PRO A 90 17.80 -8.31 6.93
CA PRO A 90 18.28 -6.92 6.95
C PRO A 90 18.69 -6.39 5.58
N GLU A 91 19.26 -7.24 4.71
CA GLU A 91 19.68 -6.86 3.36
C GLU A 91 18.44 -6.62 2.48
N LEU A 92 17.47 -7.53 2.52
CA LEU A 92 16.23 -7.39 1.76
C LEU A 92 15.38 -6.23 2.28
N HIS A 93 15.37 -5.99 3.59
CA HIS A 93 14.71 -4.84 4.19
C HIS A 93 15.32 -3.52 3.67
N SER A 94 16.65 -3.41 3.68
CA SER A 94 17.35 -2.23 3.15
C SER A 94 17.03 -2.01 1.66
N LEU A 95 17.07 -3.07 0.88
CA LEU A 95 16.73 -3.04 -0.55
C LEU A 95 15.25 -2.66 -0.77
N ALA A 96 14.33 -3.12 0.10
CA ALA A 96 12.92 -2.78 0.03
C ALA A 96 12.67 -1.29 0.27
N ILE A 97 13.31 -0.70 1.29
CA ILE A 97 13.23 0.74 1.55
C ILE A 97 13.72 1.52 0.33
N GLU A 98 14.88 1.14 -0.21
CA GLU A 98 15.45 1.78 -1.39
C GLU A 98 14.54 1.65 -2.63
N ALA A 99 14.00 0.45 -2.87
CA ALA A 99 13.09 0.20 -3.97
C ALA A 99 11.80 1.02 -3.90
N ILE A 100 11.22 1.14 -2.70
CA ILE A 100 10.03 1.96 -2.46
C ILE A 100 10.32 3.45 -2.72
N GLU A 101 11.47 3.97 -2.27
CA GLU A 101 11.84 5.36 -2.48
C GLU A 101 12.09 5.66 -3.97
N HIS A 102 12.78 4.76 -4.69
CA HIS A 102 12.99 4.90 -6.14
C HIS A 102 11.66 4.86 -6.90
N ARG A 103 10.76 3.93 -6.54
CA ARG A 103 9.41 3.88 -7.09
C ARG A 103 8.65 5.17 -6.85
N ARG A 104 8.63 5.66 -5.61
CA ARG A 104 7.95 6.91 -5.24
C ARG A 104 8.48 8.11 -6.02
N THR A 105 9.80 8.19 -6.18
CA THR A 105 10.44 9.23 -6.98
C THR A 105 10.01 9.15 -8.43
N ARG A 106 10.04 7.96 -9.03
CA ARG A 106 9.65 7.71 -10.43
C ARG A 106 8.18 8.07 -10.69
N LEU A 107 7.30 7.80 -9.72
CA LEU A 107 5.87 8.12 -9.80
C LEU A 107 5.53 9.55 -9.35
N GLY A 108 6.51 10.38 -9.01
CA GLY A 108 6.29 11.70 -8.46
C GLY A 108 5.65 11.70 -7.06
N LEU A 109 5.72 10.55 -6.35
CA LEU A 109 5.18 10.36 -5.00
C LEU A 109 6.26 10.61 -3.93
N SER A 110 7.18 11.52 -4.16
CA SER A 110 8.32 11.83 -3.30
C SER A 110 7.93 12.12 -1.84
N ARG A 111 8.87 11.99 -0.90
CA ARG A 111 8.75 12.34 0.54
C ARG A 111 8.20 13.74 0.80
N THR A 112 8.29 14.61 -0.18
CA THR A 112 7.69 15.95 -0.19
C THR A 112 6.17 15.94 -0.38
N LYS A 113 5.49 14.80 -0.16
CA LYS A 113 4.03 14.79 -0.28
C LYS A 113 3.41 15.79 0.68
N THR A 114 3.91 15.86 1.90
CA THR A 114 3.50 16.88 2.88
C THR A 114 3.87 18.29 2.43
N GLU A 115 5.08 18.49 1.87
CA GLU A 115 5.48 19.78 1.31
C GLU A 115 4.68 20.16 0.05
N SER A 116 4.46 19.21 -0.85
CA SER A 116 3.64 19.43 -2.04
C SER A 116 2.17 19.66 -1.70
N ILE A 117 1.64 18.96 -0.69
CA ILE A 117 0.33 19.19 -0.09
C ILE A 117 0.28 20.60 0.51
N SER A 118 1.26 20.96 1.34
CA SER A 118 1.36 22.28 1.95
C SER A 118 1.44 23.38 0.88
N LYS A 119 2.23 23.19 -0.15
CA LYS A 119 2.36 24.14 -1.26
C LYS A 119 1.09 24.26 -2.10
N ARG A 120 0.44 23.12 -2.41
CA ARG A 120 -0.79 23.08 -3.23
C ARG A 120 -2.01 23.59 -2.47
N PHE A 121 -2.09 23.30 -1.19
CA PHE A 121 -3.24 23.57 -0.32
C PHE A 121 -2.93 24.56 0.83
N GLY A 122 -1.74 25.18 0.85
CA GLY A 122 -1.31 26.08 1.91
C GLY A 122 -2.21 27.32 2.12
N ASN A 123 -3.11 27.58 1.17
CA ASN A 123 -4.10 28.65 1.26
C ASN A 123 -5.48 28.19 1.75
N LEU A 124 -5.56 27.03 2.46
CA LEU A 124 -6.85 26.52 3.01
C LEU A 124 -7.56 27.55 3.90
N SER A 125 -6.79 28.40 4.59
CA SER A 125 -7.34 29.47 5.41
C SER A 125 -8.14 30.52 4.63
N ARG A 126 -7.93 30.62 3.32
CA ARG A 126 -8.61 31.54 2.42
C ARG A 126 -9.87 30.95 1.78
N LEU A 127 -10.08 29.64 1.94
CA LEU A 127 -11.28 28.99 1.40
C LEU A 127 -12.47 29.26 2.31
N THR A 128 -13.62 29.52 1.70
CA THR A 128 -14.90 29.61 2.42
C THR A 128 -15.20 28.25 3.04
N ARG A 129 -15.42 28.24 4.35
CA ARG A 129 -15.73 27.03 5.09
C ARG A 129 -17.24 26.78 5.06
N ASP A 130 -17.63 25.58 4.65
CA ASP A 130 -19.01 25.12 4.67
C ASP A 130 -19.08 23.85 5.54
N ALA A 131 -19.51 24.05 6.79
CA ALA A 131 -19.64 22.97 7.75
C ALA A 131 -20.72 21.95 7.39
N SER A 132 -21.81 22.40 6.74
CA SER A 132 -22.89 21.53 6.31
C SER A 132 -22.44 20.58 5.21
N ARG A 133 -21.78 21.12 4.20
CA ARG A 133 -21.18 20.35 3.11
C ARG A 133 -20.08 19.43 3.63
N GLY A 134 -19.26 19.92 4.55
CA GLY A 134 -18.21 19.12 5.20
C GLY A 134 -18.78 17.92 5.93
N ARG A 135 -19.91 18.08 6.64
CA ARG A 135 -20.62 16.98 7.28
C ARG A 135 -21.11 15.94 6.27
N GLN A 136 -21.71 16.36 5.18
CA GLN A 136 -22.16 15.44 4.14
C GLN A 136 -21.00 14.63 3.55
N LEU A 137 -19.86 15.28 3.28
CA LEU A 137 -18.66 14.60 2.77
C LEU A 137 -18.10 13.60 3.79
N PHE A 138 -18.09 13.93 5.10
CA PHE A 138 -17.71 13.02 6.15
C PHE A 138 -18.63 11.79 6.20
N GLU A 139 -19.94 12.00 6.17
CA GLU A 139 -20.94 10.93 6.19
C GLU A 139 -20.81 10.01 4.97
N GLN A 140 -20.47 10.55 3.80
CA GLN A 140 -20.30 9.77 2.56
C GLN A 140 -18.99 8.98 2.49
N ASN A 141 -17.91 9.49 3.07
CA ASN A 141 -16.57 8.96 2.78
C ASN A 141 -15.81 8.47 4.02
N CYS A 142 -16.16 8.91 5.22
CA CYS A 142 -15.33 8.71 6.40
C CYS A 142 -16.05 7.97 7.54
N GLN A 143 -17.34 8.13 7.70
CA GLN A 143 -18.11 7.61 8.83
C GLN A 143 -18.14 6.09 8.95
N LEU A 144 -17.84 5.36 7.88
CA LEU A 144 -17.79 3.90 7.92
C LEU A 144 -16.66 3.40 8.82
N CYS A 145 -15.59 4.20 8.98
CA CYS A 145 -14.43 3.85 9.76
C CYS A 145 -14.17 4.80 10.93
N HIS A 146 -14.51 6.08 10.78
CA HIS A 146 -14.20 7.12 11.76
C HIS A 146 -15.43 7.65 12.45
N ARG A 147 -15.28 7.97 13.74
CA ARG A 147 -16.28 8.69 14.52
C ARG A 147 -15.93 10.17 14.61
N PHE A 148 -16.95 11.02 14.50
CA PHE A 148 -16.88 12.45 14.77
C PHE A 148 -18.19 12.95 15.35
N LYS A 149 -18.17 13.59 16.51
CA LYS A 149 -19.35 14.08 17.24
C LYS A 149 -20.45 13.03 17.38
N ALA A 150 -20.08 11.85 17.83
CA ALA A 150 -20.94 10.69 18.02
C ALA A 150 -21.59 10.13 16.73
N VAL A 151 -21.16 10.57 15.52
CA VAL A 151 -21.57 10.02 14.23
C VAL A 151 -20.45 9.20 13.66
N GLY A 152 -20.75 8.00 13.15
CA GLY A 152 -19.79 7.09 12.51
C GLY A 152 -19.38 5.90 13.36
N ALA A 153 -18.50 5.05 12.81
CA ALA A 153 -18.00 3.83 13.44
C ALA A 153 -16.68 4.06 14.18
N ASP A 154 -16.34 3.14 15.06
CA ASP A 154 -15.14 3.17 15.91
C ASP A 154 -14.13 2.12 15.41
N VAL A 155 -13.88 2.10 14.08
CA VAL A 155 -12.90 1.21 13.44
C VAL A 155 -11.56 1.90 13.29
N GLY A 156 -11.58 3.18 12.92
CA GLY A 156 -10.42 4.06 12.87
C GLY A 156 -10.43 5.09 13.99
N PRO A 157 -9.40 5.96 14.07
CA PRO A 157 -9.30 7.00 15.11
C PRO A 157 -10.55 7.86 15.21
N ASP A 158 -10.97 8.13 16.44
CA ASP A 158 -12.00 9.12 16.74
C ASP A 158 -11.46 10.52 16.43
N LEU A 159 -12.08 11.20 15.46
CA LEU A 159 -11.64 12.52 15.03
C LEU A 159 -11.86 13.62 16.08
N ASP A 160 -12.67 13.36 17.12
CA ASP A 160 -12.78 14.27 18.25
C ASP A 160 -11.60 14.17 19.22
N SER A 161 -10.84 13.07 19.19
CA SER A 161 -9.66 12.85 20.04
C SER A 161 -8.37 13.43 19.46
N LEU A 162 -8.37 13.91 18.22
CA LEU A 162 -7.18 14.41 17.56
C LEU A 162 -6.57 15.61 18.30
N ASN A 163 -5.27 15.52 18.63
CA ASN A 163 -4.51 16.59 19.30
C ASN A 163 -4.25 17.78 18.36
N ASP A 164 -3.92 17.52 17.08
CA ASP A 164 -3.75 18.56 16.06
C ASP A 164 -4.89 18.50 15.06
N ARG A 165 -5.73 19.51 15.06
CA ARG A 165 -6.86 19.72 14.15
C ARG A 165 -6.61 20.83 13.13
N SER A 166 -5.35 21.20 12.93
CA SER A 166 -5.01 22.18 11.90
C SER A 166 -5.42 21.66 10.52
N GLY A 167 -5.77 22.56 9.62
CA GLY A 167 -6.15 22.19 8.26
C GLY A 167 -5.03 21.43 7.54
N LEU A 168 -3.77 21.73 7.85
CA LEU A 168 -2.61 21.03 7.27
C LEU A 168 -2.48 19.61 7.85
N ALA A 169 -2.62 19.43 9.16
CA ALA A 169 -2.53 18.12 9.79
C ALA A 169 -3.65 17.19 9.28
N LEU A 170 -4.89 17.68 9.24
CA LEU A 170 -6.02 16.94 8.70
C LEU A 170 -5.83 16.59 7.22
N LEU A 171 -5.37 17.54 6.42
CA LEU A 171 -5.12 17.31 5.00
C LEU A 171 -4.00 16.28 4.79
N THR A 172 -2.93 16.35 5.58
CA THR A 172 -1.85 15.36 5.54
C THR A 172 -2.36 13.98 5.92
N ALA A 173 -3.15 13.86 6.98
CA ALA A 173 -3.75 12.60 7.40
C ALA A 173 -4.68 12.00 6.32
N ILE A 174 -5.43 12.81 5.61
CA ILE A 174 -6.30 12.36 4.50
C ILE A 174 -5.49 11.94 3.27
N LEU A 175 -4.48 12.71 2.89
CA LEU A 175 -3.74 12.49 1.64
C LEU A 175 -2.51 11.60 1.81
N ASN A 176 -2.03 11.44 3.03
CA ASN A 176 -0.90 10.58 3.39
C ASN A 176 -1.17 9.84 4.71
N PRO A 177 -2.23 9.02 4.78
CA PRO A 177 -2.73 8.45 6.03
C PRO A 177 -1.74 7.60 6.80
N ASN A 178 -0.64 7.18 6.17
CA ASN A 178 0.36 6.32 6.81
C ASN A 178 1.58 7.05 7.35
N GLU A 179 1.63 8.36 7.25
CA GLU A 179 2.75 9.11 7.80
C GLU A 179 2.77 9.05 9.34
N ALA A 180 1.59 8.94 9.95
CA ALA A 180 1.43 8.86 11.40
C ALA A 180 0.22 7.99 11.76
N ILE A 181 0.38 6.66 11.65
CA ILE A 181 -0.63 5.72 12.16
C ILE A 181 -0.31 5.41 13.62
N GLU A 182 -1.27 5.62 14.51
CA GLU A 182 -1.18 5.16 15.89
C GLU A 182 -1.14 3.62 15.93
N GLN A 183 -0.35 3.05 16.84
CA GLN A 183 -0.12 1.60 16.92
C GLN A 183 -1.42 0.79 17.11
N THR A 184 -2.39 1.36 17.79
CA THR A 184 -3.72 0.76 18.02
C THR A 184 -4.53 0.53 16.74
N TYR A 185 -4.20 1.23 15.66
CA TYR A 185 -4.90 1.14 14.36
C TYR A 185 -4.08 0.44 13.28
N ILE A 186 -2.98 -0.22 13.66
CA ILE A 186 -2.21 -1.04 12.74
C ILE A 186 -2.92 -2.39 12.63
N ALA A 187 -3.40 -2.73 11.43
CA ALA A 187 -3.91 -4.06 11.15
C ALA A 187 -2.79 -5.11 11.26
N HIS A 188 -3.08 -6.23 11.90
CA HIS A 188 -2.19 -7.37 12.03
C HIS A 188 -2.84 -8.58 11.35
N ASP A 189 -2.13 -9.18 10.42
CA ASP A 189 -2.52 -10.47 9.88
C ASP A 189 -2.05 -11.55 10.87
N LEU A 190 -2.99 -12.37 11.34
CA LEU A 190 -2.72 -13.48 12.25
C LEU A 190 -2.86 -14.78 11.47
N GLU A 191 -1.79 -15.54 11.38
CA GLU A 191 -1.81 -16.92 10.88
C GLU A 191 -1.89 -17.85 12.10
N LEU A 192 -2.98 -18.62 12.19
CA LEU A 192 -3.16 -19.60 13.24
C LEU A 192 -2.43 -20.90 12.88
N ASN A 193 -2.12 -21.72 13.91
CA ASN A 193 -1.39 -22.98 13.72
C ASN A 193 -2.14 -24.01 12.84
N ASP A 194 -3.42 -23.81 12.60
CA ASP A 194 -4.29 -24.61 11.71
C ASP A 194 -4.36 -24.04 10.28
N GLY A 195 -3.60 -22.99 9.98
CA GLY A 195 -3.55 -22.34 8.67
C GLY A 195 -4.69 -21.36 8.40
N VAL A 196 -5.51 -21.04 9.40
CA VAL A 196 -6.55 -19.99 9.28
C VAL A 196 -5.91 -18.61 9.43
N GLU A 197 -6.14 -17.74 8.45
CA GLU A 197 -5.71 -16.34 8.49
C GLU A 197 -6.85 -15.43 8.97
N TRP A 198 -6.52 -14.51 9.87
CA TRP A 198 -7.41 -13.45 10.37
C TRP A 198 -6.75 -12.09 10.15
N THR A 199 -7.51 -11.11 9.65
CA THR A 199 -7.08 -9.71 9.49
C THR A 199 -7.89 -8.81 10.36
#